data_2d6eda1598e6c7dabda9f5676ef43e21
#
_entry.id   2d6eda1598e6c7dabda9f5676ef43e21
#
_cell.length_a   1.000
_cell.length_b   1.000
_cell.length_c   1.000
_cell.angle_alpha   90.00
_cell.angle_beta   90.00
_cell.angle_gamma   90.00
#
_symmetry.space_group_name_H-M   'P 1'
#
loop_
_entity.id
_entity.type
_entity.pdbx_description
1 polymer ?
#
loop_
_entity_poly.entity_id
_entity_poly.type
_entity_poly.pdbx_seq_one_letter_code
_entity_poly.pdbx_strand_id
1 'polypeptide(L)'
;MHDKVLRVLLTCGARILDLDYETTERQDEWMILDTIAASAKERVAAAKEALPLAEQIARARELDSNTGFPFEQALAKKRMSFICEVKKASPSKGLIAPEFPYVQIAKEYEAAGADAISVLTESAYFQGKNEYLTKIRQTVQIPLLRKDFTVDEYMIYEAKNIGADAVLLICAILSPMQLSEYAGIARELG
;
A
#
# COMPACT_ATOMS: atom_id res chain seq x y z
N MET A 1 24.31 14.83 13.66
CA MET A 1 24.09 14.20 12.34
C MET A 1 23.19 13.00 12.61
N HIS A 2 21.92 13.09 12.21
CA HIS A 2 20.95 12.01 12.45
C HIS A 2 20.90 11.15 11.19
N ASP A 3 21.40 9.92 11.28
CA ASP A 3 21.22 8.90 10.25
C ASP A 3 19.71 8.60 10.14
N LYS A 4 19.11 9.03 9.03
CA LYS A 4 17.75 8.64 8.68
C LYS A 4 17.83 7.29 7.96
N VAL A 5 17.44 6.23 8.65
CA VAL A 5 17.31 4.89 8.09
C VAL A 5 15.94 4.75 7.43
N LEU A 6 15.88 4.24 6.21
CA LEU A 6 14.62 3.89 5.55
C LEU A 6 14.03 2.65 6.24
N ARG A 7 12.98 2.86 7.07
CA ARG A 7 12.27 1.78 7.73
C ARG A 7 10.91 1.60 7.06
N VAL A 8 10.67 0.45 6.50
CA VAL A 8 9.37 0.05 5.98
C VAL A 8 8.70 -0.80 7.05
N LEU A 9 7.64 -0.27 7.66
CA LEU A 9 6.76 -1.04 8.52
C LEU A 9 5.63 -1.61 7.66
N LEU A 10 5.64 -2.91 7.45
CA LEU A 10 4.45 -3.64 7.09
C LEU A 10 3.67 -3.86 8.39
N THR A 11 2.40 -3.47 8.45
CA THR A 11 1.55 -3.66 9.62
C THR A 11 1.14 -5.12 9.77
N CYS A 12 2.09 -5.96 10.09
CA CYS A 12 1.87 -7.31 10.57
C CYS A 12 3.13 -7.73 11.31
N GLY A 13 3.12 -7.73 12.64
CA GLY A 13 4.12 -8.32 13.53
C GLY A 13 5.62 -8.20 13.11
N ALA A 14 5.97 -7.17 12.36
CA ALA A 14 7.10 -7.15 11.46
C ALA A 14 8.44 -6.88 12.12
N ARG A 15 9.44 -7.65 11.71
CA ARG A 15 10.84 -7.31 11.91
C ARG A 15 11.19 -6.08 11.08
N ILE A 16 11.86 -5.13 11.73
CA ILE A 16 12.49 -3.97 11.07
C ILE A 16 13.67 -4.52 10.25
N LEU A 17 13.66 -4.30 8.95
CA LEU A 17 14.83 -4.50 8.11
C LEU A 17 15.60 -3.17 8.08
N ASP A 18 16.75 -3.14 8.77
CA ASP A 18 17.73 -2.06 8.63
C ASP A 18 18.53 -2.33 7.36
N LEU A 19 18.43 -1.46 6.38
CA LEU A 19 19.28 -1.46 5.20
C LEU A 19 20.21 -0.26 5.30
N ASP A 20 21.47 -0.54 5.67
CA ASP A 20 22.57 0.44 5.57
C ASP A 20 23.01 0.55 4.11
N TYR A 21 22.82 1.73 3.49
CA TYR A 21 23.33 2.03 2.15
C TYR A 21 23.95 3.43 2.10
N GLU A 22 25.13 3.56 1.49
CA GLU A 22 25.95 4.80 1.49
C GLU A 22 25.60 5.75 0.32
N THR A 23 25.37 6.89 0.56
CA THR A 23 25.64 8.33 0.55
C THR A 23 25.26 9.24 -0.62
N THR A 24 25.30 8.96 -1.90
CA THR A 24 25.05 9.99 -2.94
C THR A 24 23.71 9.79 -3.67
N GLU A 25 23.29 8.58 -3.86
CA GLU A 25 21.97 8.25 -4.45
C GLU A 25 20.81 8.57 -3.50
N ARG A 26 21.07 8.75 -2.21
CA ARG A 26 20.09 9.03 -1.15
C ARG A 26 19.41 10.39 -1.26
N GLN A 27 20.08 11.45 -1.73
CA GLN A 27 19.45 12.78 -1.83
C GLN A 27 18.38 12.81 -2.90
N ASP A 28 18.62 12.15 -4.03
CA ASP A 28 17.66 12.07 -5.13
C ASP A 28 16.46 11.17 -4.76
N GLU A 29 16.70 10.09 -4.01
CA GLU A 29 15.65 9.21 -3.50
C GLU A 29 14.74 9.92 -2.48
N TRP A 30 15.29 10.74 -1.58
CA TRP A 30 14.49 11.51 -0.62
C TRP A 30 13.66 12.58 -1.32
N MET A 31 14.22 13.29 -2.32
CA MET A 31 13.47 14.26 -3.10
C MET A 31 12.29 13.62 -3.84
N ILE A 32 12.46 12.42 -4.40
CA ILE A 32 11.36 11.73 -5.08
C ILE A 32 10.28 11.27 -4.10
N LEU A 33 10.65 10.78 -2.90
CA LEU A 33 9.70 10.39 -1.86
C LEU A 33 8.83 11.57 -1.42
N ASP A 34 9.46 12.72 -1.13
CA ASP A 34 8.75 13.95 -0.74
C ASP A 34 7.83 14.46 -1.85
N THR A 35 8.28 14.38 -3.10
CA THR A 35 7.51 14.78 -4.27
C THR A 35 6.27 13.90 -4.46
N ILE A 36 6.41 12.59 -4.35
CA ILE A 36 5.27 11.65 -4.47
C ILE A 36 4.32 11.82 -3.28
N ALA A 37 4.86 12.02 -2.07
CA ALA A 37 4.04 12.28 -0.88
C ALA A 37 3.23 13.58 -1.00
N ALA A 38 3.81 14.64 -1.58
CA ALA A 38 3.09 15.88 -1.87
C ALA A 38 1.95 15.65 -2.87
N SER A 39 2.23 14.96 -3.97
CA SER A 39 1.21 14.58 -4.96
C SER A 39 0.10 13.72 -4.35
N ALA A 40 0.44 12.81 -3.43
CA ALA A 40 -0.55 11.99 -2.71
C ALA A 40 -1.47 12.86 -1.83
N LYS A 41 -0.94 13.90 -1.16
CA LYS A 41 -1.75 14.85 -0.38
C LYS A 41 -2.74 15.62 -1.25
N GLU A 42 -2.32 16.06 -2.44
CA GLU A 42 -3.21 16.74 -3.40
C GLU A 42 -4.33 15.80 -3.87
N ARG A 43 -4.01 14.53 -4.19
CA ARG A 43 -5.00 13.51 -4.55
C ARG A 43 -6.01 13.29 -3.43
N VAL A 44 -5.56 13.22 -2.18
CA VAL A 44 -6.44 13.05 -1.02
C VAL A 44 -7.34 14.27 -0.84
N ALA A 45 -6.83 15.48 -1.01
CA ALA A 45 -7.63 16.70 -0.91
C ALA A 45 -8.78 16.68 -1.94
N ALA A 46 -8.48 16.38 -3.20
CA ALA A 46 -9.49 16.23 -4.25
C ALA A 46 -10.49 15.08 -3.98
N ALA A 47 -9.99 13.95 -3.44
CA ALA A 47 -10.84 12.81 -3.08
C ALA A 47 -11.83 13.16 -1.96
N LYS A 48 -11.40 13.94 -0.94
CA LYS A 48 -12.26 14.40 0.15
C LYS A 48 -13.35 15.39 -0.31
N GLU A 49 -13.11 16.14 -1.39
CA GLU A 49 -14.14 16.98 -2.00
C GLU A 49 -15.23 16.12 -2.69
N ALA A 50 -14.81 15.04 -3.35
CA ALA A 50 -15.73 14.13 -4.05
C ALA A 50 -16.50 13.21 -3.08
N LEU A 51 -15.83 12.71 -2.04
CA LEU A 51 -16.39 11.86 -1.01
C LEU A 51 -15.82 12.28 0.35
N PRO A 52 -16.60 12.97 1.21
CA PRO A 52 -16.13 13.44 2.52
C PRO A 52 -15.60 12.31 3.41
N LEU A 53 -14.60 12.62 4.26
CA LEU A 53 -14.00 11.67 5.19
C LEU A 53 -15.04 10.93 6.05
N ALA A 54 -16.04 11.64 6.56
CA ALA A 54 -17.08 11.03 7.39
C ALA A 54 -17.86 9.94 6.64
N GLU A 55 -18.13 10.13 5.36
CA GLU A 55 -18.79 9.13 4.51
C GLU A 55 -17.85 7.97 4.19
N GLN A 56 -16.57 8.25 3.94
CA GLN A 56 -15.57 7.21 3.73
C GLN A 56 -15.43 6.30 4.96
N ILE A 57 -15.42 6.89 6.17
CA ILE A 57 -15.41 6.17 7.45
C ILE A 57 -16.69 5.34 7.60
N ALA A 58 -17.88 5.94 7.35
CA ALA A 58 -19.14 5.23 7.49
C ALA A 58 -19.19 3.97 6.64
N ARG A 59 -18.80 4.07 5.35
CA ARG A 59 -18.71 2.92 4.44
C ARG A 59 -17.73 1.85 4.92
N ALA A 60 -16.56 2.24 5.39
CA ALA A 60 -15.55 1.29 5.87
C ALA A 60 -16.02 0.53 7.12
N ARG A 61 -16.79 1.19 8.00
CA ARG A 61 -17.36 0.58 9.21
C ARG A 61 -18.54 -0.35 8.97
N GLU A 62 -19.16 -0.31 7.80
CA GLU A 62 -20.19 -1.28 7.39
C GLU A 62 -19.57 -2.62 6.96
N LEU A 63 -18.27 -2.63 6.64
CA LEU A 63 -17.57 -3.83 6.26
C LEU A 63 -17.10 -4.62 7.49
N ASP A 64 -16.94 -5.94 7.31
CA ASP A 64 -16.43 -6.79 8.38
C ASP A 64 -15.03 -6.37 8.83
N SER A 65 -14.88 -6.07 10.11
CA SER A 65 -13.58 -5.76 10.75
C SER A 65 -12.97 -6.96 11.46
N ASN A 66 -13.72 -8.05 11.64
CA ASN A 66 -13.21 -9.29 12.24
C ASN A 66 -12.62 -10.23 11.17
N THR A 67 -11.72 -9.72 10.36
CA THR A 67 -11.15 -10.43 9.22
C THR A 67 -10.14 -11.51 9.62
N GLY A 68 -9.60 -11.44 10.83
CA GLY A 68 -8.51 -12.28 11.30
C GLY A 68 -7.15 -11.90 10.69
N PHE A 69 -7.01 -10.75 10.06
CA PHE A 69 -5.77 -10.23 9.47
C PHE A 69 -5.16 -11.18 8.41
N PRO A 70 -5.85 -11.42 7.29
CA PRO A 70 -5.45 -12.45 6.32
C PRO A 70 -4.07 -12.19 5.71
N PHE A 71 -3.66 -10.94 5.56
CA PHE A 71 -2.33 -10.59 5.05
C PHE A 71 -1.23 -11.00 6.05
N GLU A 72 -1.42 -10.73 7.33
CA GLU A 72 -0.51 -11.15 8.40
C GLU A 72 -0.40 -12.67 8.47
N GLN A 73 -1.54 -13.37 8.47
CA GLN A 73 -1.58 -14.83 8.48
C GLN A 73 -0.88 -15.45 7.28
N ALA A 74 -1.04 -14.87 6.09
CA ALA A 74 -0.38 -15.36 4.88
C ALA A 74 1.15 -15.29 4.98
N LEU A 75 1.69 -14.29 5.68
CA LEU A 75 3.14 -14.08 5.86
C LEU A 75 3.72 -14.77 7.11
N ALA A 76 2.88 -15.16 8.08
CA ALA A 76 3.31 -15.80 9.33
C ALA A 76 3.67 -17.29 9.17
N LYS A 77 3.62 -17.84 7.98
CA LYS A 77 3.91 -19.25 7.69
C LYS A 77 5.38 -19.58 7.99
N LYS A 78 5.64 -20.85 8.36
CA LYS A 78 7.00 -21.34 8.65
C LYS A 78 7.92 -21.45 7.41
N ARG A 79 7.37 -21.29 6.21
CA ARG A 79 8.10 -21.28 4.94
C ARG A 79 8.32 -19.84 4.44
N MET A 80 9.16 -19.66 3.42
CA MET A 80 9.27 -18.39 2.70
C MET A 80 7.90 -18.03 2.09
N SER A 81 7.45 -16.80 2.30
CA SER A 81 6.22 -16.26 1.72
C SER A 81 6.56 -15.31 0.57
N PHE A 82 5.76 -15.35 -0.49
CA PHE A 82 5.94 -14.53 -1.68
C PHE A 82 4.83 -13.49 -1.79
N ILE A 83 5.25 -12.22 -1.87
CA ILE A 83 4.37 -11.11 -2.23
C ILE A 83 4.70 -10.74 -3.67
N CYS A 84 3.76 -10.94 -4.59
CA CYS A 84 3.93 -10.57 -6.00
C CYS A 84 3.33 -9.19 -6.27
N GLU A 85 4.02 -8.36 -7.06
CA GLU A 85 3.60 -6.97 -7.29
C GLU A 85 2.99 -6.77 -8.67
N VAL A 86 1.78 -6.20 -8.71
CA VAL A 86 1.09 -5.74 -9.92
C VAL A 86 1.40 -4.26 -10.12
N LYS A 87 2.30 -3.96 -11.06
CA LYS A 87 2.85 -2.62 -11.31
C LYS A 87 2.97 -2.33 -12.80
N LYS A 88 2.38 -1.21 -13.25
CA LYS A 88 2.39 -0.77 -14.65
C LYS A 88 3.62 0.03 -15.02
N ALA A 89 4.04 0.94 -14.15
CA ALA A 89 5.15 1.87 -14.36
C ALA A 89 5.89 2.16 -13.05
N SER A 90 7.08 2.72 -13.12
CA SER A 90 7.80 3.28 -11.97
C SER A 90 8.66 4.48 -12.37
N PRO A 91 8.99 5.40 -11.45
CA PRO A 91 9.85 6.55 -11.74
C PRO A 91 11.19 6.16 -12.35
N SER A 92 11.81 5.08 -11.87
CA SER A 92 13.15 4.64 -12.31
C SER A 92 13.17 3.87 -13.63
N LYS A 93 12.08 3.19 -13.99
CA LYS A 93 12.00 2.34 -15.20
C LYS A 93 11.00 2.83 -16.25
N GLY A 94 10.26 3.90 -15.96
CA GLY A 94 9.19 4.37 -16.83
C GLY A 94 8.06 3.34 -16.96
N LEU A 95 7.50 3.23 -18.16
CA LEU A 95 6.44 2.27 -18.48
C LEU A 95 7.03 0.86 -18.57
N ILE A 96 6.60 -0.04 -17.67
CA ILE A 96 7.08 -1.43 -17.59
C ILE A 96 6.20 -2.34 -18.46
N ALA A 97 4.89 -2.14 -18.41
CA ALA A 97 3.90 -2.96 -19.11
C ALA A 97 2.97 -2.07 -19.95
N PRO A 98 3.23 -1.88 -21.26
CA PRO A 98 2.34 -1.13 -22.16
C PRO A 98 0.94 -1.75 -22.22
N GLU A 99 0.86 -3.06 -22.45
CA GLU A 99 -0.34 -3.85 -22.21
C GLU A 99 -0.33 -4.32 -20.76
N PHE A 100 -1.36 -3.96 -20.01
CA PHE A 100 -1.41 -4.21 -18.59
C PHE A 100 -2.68 -4.97 -18.19
N PRO A 101 -2.73 -6.28 -18.48
CA PRO A 101 -3.85 -7.14 -18.10
C PRO A 101 -3.78 -7.52 -16.62
N TYR A 102 -3.88 -6.51 -15.73
CA TYR A 102 -3.62 -6.62 -14.29
C TYR A 102 -4.45 -7.71 -13.58
N VAL A 103 -5.67 -7.96 -14.03
CA VAL A 103 -6.51 -9.04 -13.50
C VAL A 103 -5.94 -10.41 -13.87
N GLN A 104 -5.49 -10.58 -15.11
CA GLN A 104 -4.88 -11.83 -15.54
C GLN A 104 -3.55 -12.08 -14.83
N ILE A 105 -2.71 -11.04 -14.69
CA ILE A 105 -1.45 -11.11 -13.93
C ILE A 105 -1.71 -11.56 -12.48
N ALA A 106 -2.72 -10.98 -11.82
CA ALA A 106 -3.07 -11.34 -10.45
C ALA A 106 -3.52 -12.80 -10.32
N LYS A 107 -4.33 -13.31 -11.27
CA LYS A 107 -4.73 -14.74 -11.32
C LYS A 107 -3.53 -15.67 -11.51
N GLU A 108 -2.59 -15.29 -12.35
CA GLU A 108 -1.37 -16.07 -12.58
C GLU A 108 -0.48 -16.11 -11.34
N TYR A 109 -0.37 -14.99 -10.59
CA TYR A 109 0.34 -14.97 -9.32
C TYR A 109 -0.30 -15.90 -8.28
N GLU A 110 -1.63 -15.84 -8.14
CA GLU A 110 -2.35 -16.75 -7.25
C GLU A 110 -2.17 -18.19 -7.66
N ALA A 111 -2.33 -18.53 -8.94
CA ALA A 111 -2.14 -19.87 -9.48
C ALA A 111 -0.70 -20.40 -9.32
N ALA A 112 0.29 -19.51 -9.36
CA ALA A 112 1.70 -19.82 -9.11
C ALA A 112 2.03 -20.02 -7.62
N GLY A 113 1.08 -19.76 -6.71
CA GLY A 113 1.23 -19.97 -5.27
C GLY A 113 1.79 -18.75 -4.52
N ALA A 114 1.60 -17.54 -5.03
CA ALA A 114 1.86 -16.33 -4.26
C ALA A 114 1.02 -16.33 -2.97
N ASP A 115 1.60 -15.83 -1.87
CA ASP A 115 0.91 -15.75 -0.58
C ASP A 115 0.10 -14.45 -0.44
N ALA A 116 0.51 -13.39 -1.15
CA ALA A 116 -0.18 -12.12 -1.22
C ALA A 116 0.16 -11.38 -2.52
N ILE A 117 -0.65 -10.39 -2.86
CA ILE A 117 -0.41 -9.51 -4.00
C ILE A 117 -0.31 -8.06 -3.52
N SER A 118 0.74 -7.36 -3.94
CA SER A 118 0.90 -5.91 -3.80
C SER A 118 0.37 -5.23 -5.06
N VAL A 119 -0.61 -4.33 -4.92
CA VAL A 119 -1.23 -3.63 -6.05
C VAL A 119 -0.91 -2.15 -5.98
N LEU A 120 -0.18 -1.63 -6.99
CA LEU A 120 0.11 -0.20 -7.12
C LEU A 120 -1.18 0.57 -7.41
N THR A 121 -1.53 1.50 -6.51
CA THR A 121 -2.67 2.43 -6.69
C THR A 121 -2.22 3.87 -6.88
N GLU A 122 -0.93 4.19 -6.64
CA GLU A 122 -0.36 5.50 -6.88
C GLU A 122 -0.45 5.86 -8.38
N SER A 123 -1.13 6.99 -8.71
CA SER A 123 -1.54 7.28 -10.09
C SER A 123 -0.55 8.13 -10.88
N ALA A 124 0.15 9.06 -10.23
CA ALA A 124 0.98 10.05 -10.93
C ALA A 124 2.29 9.45 -11.44
N TYR A 125 2.97 8.68 -10.62
CA TYR A 125 4.32 8.17 -10.89
C TYR A 125 4.35 6.69 -11.26
N PHE A 126 3.38 5.90 -10.78
CA PHE A 126 3.31 4.45 -11.03
C PHE A 126 2.17 4.07 -11.97
N GLN A 127 1.36 5.04 -12.43
CA GLN A 127 0.19 4.81 -13.28
C GLN A 127 -0.79 3.78 -12.69
N GLY A 128 -0.83 3.71 -11.35
CA GLY A 128 -1.74 2.88 -10.59
C GLY A 128 -3.16 3.44 -10.57
N LYS A 129 -4.11 2.64 -10.11
CA LYS A 129 -5.51 3.05 -9.92
C LYS A 129 -6.16 2.21 -8.82
N ASN A 130 -7.04 2.81 -8.01
CA ASN A 130 -7.89 2.09 -7.06
C ASN A 130 -8.72 0.99 -7.73
N GLU A 131 -9.17 1.25 -8.96
CA GLU A 131 -9.92 0.29 -9.77
C GLU A 131 -9.17 -1.03 -9.98
N TYR A 132 -7.83 -1.00 -10.12
CA TYR A 132 -7.04 -2.22 -10.29
C TYR A 132 -7.20 -3.13 -9.07
N LEU A 133 -7.07 -2.58 -7.87
CA LEU A 133 -7.21 -3.34 -6.63
C LEU A 133 -8.63 -3.90 -6.49
N THR A 134 -9.66 -3.07 -6.70
CA THR A 134 -11.06 -3.50 -6.61
C THR A 134 -11.36 -4.66 -7.58
N LYS A 135 -10.91 -4.57 -8.83
CA LYS A 135 -11.13 -5.65 -9.81
C LYS A 135 -10.32 -6.89 -9.51
N ILE A 136 -9.09 -6.76 -9.01
CA ILE A 136 -8.29 -7.89 -8.57
C ILE A 136 -8.97 -8.59 -7.41
N ARG A 137 -9.47 -7.84 -6.39
CA ARG A 137 -10.18 -8.43 -5.24
C ARG A 137 -11.38 -9.29 -5.63
N GLN A 138 -12.07 -8.93 -6.70
CA GLN A 138 -13.21 -9.70 -7.21
C GLN A 138 -12.81 -11.04 -7.84
N THR A 139 -11.52 -11.28 -8.08
CA THR A 139 -11.06 -12.41 -8.90
C THR A 139 -10.05 -13.33 -8.20
N VAL A 140 -9.40 -12.87 -7.15
CA VAL A 140 -8.44 -13.67 -6.35
C VAL A 140 -8.88 -13.75 -4.90
N GLN A 141 -8.44 -14.81 -4.19
CA GLN A 141 -8.76 -15.03 -2.79
C GLN A 141 -7.60 -14.67 -1.84
N ILE A 142 -6.36 -14.67 -2.35
CA ILE A 142 -5.19 -14.31 -1.55
C ILE A 142 -5.22 -12.83 -1.16
N PRO A 143 -4.63 -12.46 0.00
CA PRO A 143 -4.71 -11.10 0.52
C PRO A 143 -4.00 -10.07 -0.37
N LEU A 144 -4.55 -8.84 -0.36
CA LEU A 144 -4.10 -7.72 -1.17
C LEU A 144 -3.52 -6.60 -0.30
N LEU A 145 -2.31 -6.16 -0.64
CA LEU A 145 -1.71 -4.94 -0.11
C LEU A 145 -2.01 -3.76 -1.05
N ARG A 146 -2.61 -2.71 -0.54
CA ARG A 146 -2.63 -1.42 -1.25
C ARG A 146 -1.24 -0.79 -1.18
N LYS A 147 -0.56 -0.74 -2.33
CA LYS A 147 0.76 -0.13 -2.48
C LYS A 147 0.60 1.31 -2.94
N ASP A 148 0.67 2.23 -1.99
CA ASP A 148 0.53 3.67 -2.21
C ASP A 148 1.33 4.43 -1.15
N PHE A 149 1.44 5.75 -1.29
CA PHE A 149 2.00 6.66 -0.30
C PHE A 149 0.88 7.10 0.64
N THR A 150 0.66 6.34 1.71
CA THR A 150 -0.38 6.63 2.71
C THR A 150 0.05 7.85 3.53
N VAL A 151 -0.56 9.00 3.25
CA VAL A 151 -0.23 10.30 3.87
C VAL A 151 -1.35 10.87 4.73
N ASP A 152 -2.51 10.22 4.74
CA ASP A 152 -3.73 10.68 5.42
C ASP A 152 -4.59 9.48 5.80
N GLU A 153 -5.30 9.54 6.92
CA GLU A 153 -6.21 8.49 7.39
C GLU A 153 -7.29 8.13 6.36
N TYR A 154 -7.71 9.10 5.54
CA TYR A 154 -8.66 8.90 4.45
C TYR A 154 -8.28 7.70 3.58
N MET A 155 -6.99 7.57 3.26
CA MET A 155 -6.49 6.50 2.40
C MET A 155 -6.61 5.11 3.04
N ILE A 156 -6.63 5.02 4.36
CA ILE A 156 -6.79 3.75 5.08
C ILE A 156 -8.24 3.28 5.00
N TYR A 157 -9.19 4.18 5.24
CA TYR A 157 -10.62 3.89 5.07
C TYR A 157 -10.95 3.58 3.59
N GLU A 158 -10.36 4.35 2.66
CA GLU A 158 -10.49 4.08 1.24
C GLU A 158 -9.93 2.70 0.87
N ALA A 159 -8.77 2.30 1.41
CA ALA A 159 -8.18 0.98 1.20
C ALA A 159 -9.14 -0.14 1.61
N LYS A 160 -9.77 -0.03 2.78
CA LYS A 160 -10.80 -0.96 3.24
C LYS A 160 -11.97 -1.03 2.25
N ASN A 161 -12.49 0.13 1.82
CA ASN A 161 -13.64 0.23 0.92
C ASN A 161 -13.38 -0.36 -0.47
N ILE A 162 -12.15 -0.34 -0.95
CA ILE A 162 -11.76 -0.94 -2.24
C ILE A 162 -11.31 -2.40 -2.13
N GLY A 163 -11.29 -2.98 -0.91
CA GLY A 163 -11.03 -4.40 -0.67
C GLY A 163 -9.57 -4.77 -0.44
N ALA A 164 -8.74 -3.85 0.06
CA ALA A 164 -7.41 -4.16 0.54
C ALA A 164 -7.45 -4.85 1.91
N ASP A 165 -6.54 -5.79 2.14
CA ASP A 165 -6.33 -6.47 3.42
C ASP A 165 -5.16 -5.86 4.20
N ALA A 166 -4.36 -5.00 3.57
CA ALA A 166 -3.25 -4.28 4.19
C ALA A 166 -2.95 -2.97 3.47
N VAL A 167 -2.31 -2.04 4.18
CA VAL A 167 -1.79 -0.78 3.66
C VAL A 167 -0.29 -0.65 3.95
N LEU A 168 0.42 0.12 3.12
CA LEU A 168 1.82 0.45 3.34
C LEU A 168 1.92 1.76 4.13
N LEU A 169 2.64 1.74 5.25
CA LEU A 169 3.02 2.93 6.01
C LEU A 169 4.53 3.16 5.86
N ILE A 170 4.92 4.29 5.28
CA ILE A 170 6.32 4.63 4.98
C ILE A 170 6.86 5.54 6.08
N CYS A 171 7.76 5.02 6.92
CA CYS A 171 8.34 5.76 8.05
C CYS A 171 9.05 7.05 7.65
N ALA A 172 9.56 7.10 6.40
CA ALA A 172 10.29 8.26 5.89
C ALA A 172 9.42 9.51 5.67
N ILE A 173 8.11 9.31 5.44
CA ILE A 173 7.16 10.40 5.12
C ILE A 173 6.11 10.63 6.22
N LEU A 174 6.11 9.80 7.27
CA LEU A 174 5.17 9.88 8.38
C LEU A 174 5.90 10.15 9.69
N SER A 175 5.31 10.99 10.53
CA SER A 175 5.78 11.16 11.91
C SER A 175 5.49 9.91 12.75
N PRO A 176 6.21 9.70 13.89
CA PRO A 176 5.90 8.59 14.80
C PRO A 176 4.45 8.59 15.29
N MET A 177 3.86 9.76 15.49
CA MET A 177 2.47 9.91 15.91
C MET A 177 1.52 9.43 14.81
N GLN A 178 1.71 9.86 13.56
CA GLN A 178 0.93 9.40 12.41
C GLN A 178 1.08 7.90 12.17
N LEU A 179 2.29 7.34 12.32
CA LEU A 179 2.51 5.89 12.20
C LEU A 179 1.68 5.10 13.22
N SER A 180 1.67 5.57 14.49
CA SER A 180 0.90 4.93 15.56
C SER A 180 -0.61 5.03 15.31
N GLU A 181 -1.09 6.22 14.94
CA GLU A 181 -2.49 6.50 14.63
C GLU A 181 -2.98 5.66 13.44
N TYR A 182 -2.26 5.71 12.32
CA TYR A 182 -2.63 4.99 11.10
C TYR A 182 -2.58 3.47 11.26
N ALA A 183 -1.59 2.98 12.00
CA ALA A 183 -1.54 1.55 12.35
C ALA A 183 -2.72 1.15 13.27
N GLY A 184 -3.14 2.03 14.17
CA GLY A 184 -4.34 1.85 15.01
C GLY A 184 -5.60 1.74 14.16
N ILE A 185 -5.84 2.71 13.26
CA ILE A 185 -6.99 2.71 12.34
C ILE A 185 -7.01 1.43 11.48
N ALA A 186 -5.86 1.07 10.89
CA ALA A 186 -5.78 -0.14 10.06
C ALA A 186 -6.13 -1.41 10.86
N ARG A 187 -5.68 -1.49 12.11
CA ARG A 187 -5.99 -2.61 13.01
C ARG A 187 -7.46 -2.66 13.43
N GLU A 188 -8.10 -1.51 13.66
CA GLU A 188 -9.53 -1.44 13.99
C GLU A 188 -10.41 -1.89 12.81
N LEU A 189 -9.94 -1.70 11.60
CA LEU A 189 -10.66 -2.10 10.39
C LEU A 189 -10.43 -3.57 9.99
N GLY A 190 -9.47 -4.27 10.62
CA GLY A 190 -9.13 -5.66 10.30
C GLY A 190 -8.25 -5.78 9.09
#